data_80384cc70c2f78aac5dada168b858563
#
_entry.id   80384cc70c2f78aac5dada168b858563
#
_cell.length_a   1.000
_cell.length_b   1.000
_cell.length_c   1.000
_cell.angle_alpha   90.00
_cell.angle_beta   90.00
_cell.angle_gamma   90.00
#
_symmetry.space_group_name_H-M   'P 1'
#
loop_
_entity.id
_entity.type
_entity.pdbx_description
1 polymer ?
#
loop_
_entity_poly.entity_id
_entity_poly.type
_entity_poly.pdbx_seq_one_letter_code
_entity_poly.pdbx_strand_id
1 'polypeptide(L)'
;MKVSKSVGIVAAAAAVALASGSAIAGSHDSYPSKPVKIVVGFSAGGGTDITSRGFASFLHESPSMAGQPAYIVNVPGASGQKGAKQVLGEKPDGYNLYMINIGTFIVGELAKGKDAPYSVKNDWDNLGCMSQLVTSLQVHQSHPAKTMKEFVDWAKAENKEITWGTSGATTMHSGIGVTFFEKHGIPHKMVPFKGGAPARAALVSKSVQAVFGGNNTIAGFEDIMRPLATAGASRDSTMKDLPTFSEQGMSGADFTGLFCLFAPKGVPDEVKTKIDAAIQDVVKLKGFKGFMKKNNLGAFYTSPADAIKAEEAMYTAMVPVMKQLTAK
;
A
#
# COMPACT_ATOMS: atom_id res chain seq x y z
N MET A 1 86.89 5.26 29.19
CA MET A 1 86.75 3.80 29.03
C MET A 1 85.26 3.42 29.30
N LYS A 2 84.69 2.63 28.46
CA LYS A 2 83.33 2.06 28.37
C LYS A 2 82.26 3.00 27.69
N VAL A 3 82.18 2.80 26.40
CA VAL A 3 81.05 3.05 25.54
C VAL A 3 79.96 2.05 25.90
N SER A 4 78.74 2.50 26.12
CA SER A 4 77.54 1.69 26.30
C SER A 4 76.59 1.88 25.13
N LYS A 5 76.24 0.76 24.51
CA LYS A 5 75.33 0.62 23.39
C LYS A 5 73.88 0.87 23.80
N SER A 6 73.18 1.72 23.09
CA SER A 6 71.75 1.85 23.16
C SER A 6 71.22 2.37 21.81
N VAL A 7 71.24 1.53 20.79
CA VAL A 7 70.52 1.77 19.55
C VAL A 7 69.81 0.44 19.22
N GLY A 8 68.49 0.44 19.23
CA GLY A 8 67.75 -0.69 18.73
C GLY A 8 66.41 -1.04 19.39
N ILE A 9 65.52 -0.10 19.70
CA ILE A 9 64.11 -0.37 19.99
C ILE A 9 63.27 0.85 19.59
N VAL A 10 63.15 1.14 18.31
CA VAL A 10 62.16 2.15 17.80
C VAL A 10 61.56 1.73 16.45
N ALA A 11 61.89 0.57 15.90
CA ALA A 11 61.42 0.17 14.57
C ALA A 11 60.29 -0.88 14.57
N ALA A 12 59.71 -1.25 15.73
CA ALA A 12 58.68 -2.33 15.78
C ALA A 12 57.26 -1.83 16.10
N ALA A 13 57.05 -0.51 16.32
CA ALA A 13 55.73 0.03 16.69
C ALA A 13 54.93 0.65 15.52
N ALA A 14 55.49 0.73 14.31
CA ALA A 14 54.82 1.36 13.15
C ALA A 14 54.13 0.41 12.19
N ALA A 15 54.24 -0.93 12.40
CA ALA A 15 53.68 -1.93 11.49
C ALA A 15 52.30 -2.53 11.92
N VAL A 16 51.74 -2.15 13.08
CA VAL A 16 50.48 -2.71 13.59
C VAL A 16 49.27 -1.76 13.36
N ALA A 17 49.49 -0.53 12.91
CA ALA A 17 48.40 0.47 12.73
C ALA A 17 47.76 0.48 11.32
N LEU A 18 48.19 -0.40 10.39
CA LEU A 18 47.65 -0.45 9.02
C LEU A 18 46.74 -1.65 8.72
N ALA A 19 46.43 -2.48 9.74
CA ALA A 19 45.58 -3.68 9.55
C ALA A 19 44.16 -3.56 10.08
N SER A 20 43.71 -2.36 10.50
CA SER A 20 42.38 -2.16 11.11
C SER A 20 41.41 -1.37 10.24
N GLY A 21 41.53 -1.45 8.93
CA GLY A 21 40.67 -0.74 7.98
C GLY A 21 39.98 -1.59 6.93
N SER A 22 39.90 -2.92 7.13
CA SER A 22 38.99 -3.72 6.33
C SER A 22 37.58 -3.51 6.91
N ALA A 23 36.91 -2.43 6.51
CA ALA A 23 35.47 -2.39 6.54
C ALA A 23 34.99 -3.66 5.88
N ILE A 24 34.32 -4.53 6.64
CA ILE A 24 33.55 -5.66 6.11
C ILE A 24 32.43 -4.99 5.29
N ALA A 25 32.73 -4.65 4.04
CA ALA A 25 31.72 -4.53 3.01
C ALA A 25 31.16 -5.93 2.87
N GLY A 26 30.14 -6.25 3.68
CA GLY A 26 29.38 -7.48 3.50
C GLY A 26 28.93 -7.48 2.05
N SER A 27 29.42 -8.43 1.25
CA SER A 27 29.03 -8.55 -0.14
C SER A 27 27.54 -8.85 -0.15
N HIS A 28 26.71 -7.90 -0.58
CA HIS A 28 25.29 -8.10 -0.83
C HIS A 28 25.03 -9.03 -2.03
N ASP A 29 26.08 -9.55 -2.66
CA ASP A 29 26.03 -10.54 -3.74
C ASP A 29 25.20 -11.78 -3.39
N SER A 30 25.08 -12.08 -2.09
CA SER A 30 24.28 -13.21 -1.58
C SER A 30 22.82 -12.86 -1.26
N TYR A 31 22.36 -11.63 -1.50
CA TYR A 31 20.94 -11.29 -1.29
C TYR A 31 20.05 -11.93 -2.36
N PRO A 32 18.89 -12.51 -1.97
CA PRO A 32 18.51 -12.89 -0.60
C PRO A 32 19.10 -14.24 -0.19
N SER A 33 19.68 -14.34 1.01
CA SER A 33 20.19 -15.58 1.62
C SER A 33 19.24 -16.20 2.65
N LYS A 34 18.10 -15.52 2.92
CA LYS A 34 17.05 -15.93 3.87
C LYS A 34 15.69 -15.42 3.42
N PRO A 35 14.58 -15.92 3.98
CA PRO A 35 13.24 -15.44 3.66
C PRO A 35 13.06 -13.93 3.89
N VAL A 36 12.27 -13.29 3.01
CA VAL A 36 11.95 -11.85 3.08
C VAL A 36 10.63 -11.66 3.85
N LYS A 37 10.61 -10.75 4.83
CA LYS A 37 9.41 -10.37 5.57
C LYS A 37 8.71 -9.22 4.85
N ILE A 38 7.42 -9.38 4.57
CA ILE A 38 6.57 -8.31 4.06
C ILE A 38 5.53 -7.96 5.12
N VAL A 39 5.61 -6.74 5.66
CA VAL A 39 4.65 -6.22 6.63
C VAL A 39 3.49 -5.57 5.89
N VAL A 40 2.27 -5.87 6.33
CA VAL A 40 1.01 -5.31 5.85
C VAL A 40 0.34 -4.56 6.99
N GLY A 41 0.10 -3.25 6.81
CA GLY A 41 -0.47 -2.37 7.85
C GLY A 41 -1.98 -2.55 8.09
N PHE A 42 -2.61 -3.61 7.57
CA PHE A 42 -4.05 -3.87 7.60
C PHE A 42 -4.35 -5.32 7.98
N SER A 43 -5.61 -5.57 8.38
CA SER A 43 -6.09 -6.93 8.68
C SER A 43 -6.01 -7.83 7.45
N ALA A 44 -5.83 -9.13 7.68
CA ALA A 44 -5.82 -10.14 6.65
C ALA A 44 -7.13 -10.14 5.81
N GLY A 45 -7.04 -10.53 4.54
CA GLY A 45 -8.17 -10.63 3.60
C GLY A 45 -8.61 -9.31 2.96
N GLY A 46 -7.91 -8.19 3.21
CA GLY A 46 -8.06 -6.94 2.47
C GLY A 46 -7.13 -6.88 1.25
N GLY A 47 -7.30 -5.86 0.38
CA GLY A 47 -6.55 -5.76 -0.88
C GLY A 47 -5.04 -5.78 -0.72
N THR A 48 -4.50 -5.05 0.26
CA THR A 48 -3.06 -5.06 0.55
C THR A 48 -2.57 -6.45 0.94
N ASP A 49 -3.31 -7.16 1.80
CA ASP A 49 -2.94 -8.50 2.25
C ASP A 49 -3.02 -9.53 1.10
N ILE A 50 -4.10 -9.48 0.30
CA ILE A 50 -4.28 -10.37 -0.86
C ILE A 50 -3.15 -10.15 -1.87
N THR A 51 -2.84 -8.90 -2.22
CA THR A 51 -1.74 -8.57 -3.13
C THR A 51 -0.40 -9.08 -2.59
N SER A 52 -0.14 -8.86 -1.29
CA SER A 52 1.11 -9.32 -0.64
C SER A 52 1.23 -10.84 -0.64
N ARG A 53 0.16 -11.57 -0.32
CA ARG A 53 0.16 -13.04 -0.34
C ARG A 53 0.31 -13.60 -1.73
N GLY A 54 -0.38 -12.98 -2.71
CA GLY A 54 -0.19 -13.33 -4.12
C GLY A 54 1.27 -13.18 -4.52
N PHE A 55 1.87 -12.01 -4.27
CA PHE A 55 3.28 -11.77 -4.57
C PHE A 55 4.21 -12.76 -3.87
N ALA A 56 4.05 -12.94 -2.56
CA ALA A 56 4.88 -13.86 -1.76
C ALA A 56 4.79 -15.32 -2.24
N SER A 57 3.61 -15.76 -2.69
CA SER A 57 3.41 -17.13 -3.18
C SER A 57 4.20 -17.44 -4.45
N PHE A 58 4.49 -16.43 -5.27
CA PHE A 58 5.21 -16.59 -6.54
C PHE A 58 6.63 -16.03 -6.52
N LEU A 59 7.04 -15.38 -5.43
CA LEU A 59 8.34 -14.70 -5.35
C LEU A 59 9.53 -15.65 -5.58
N HIS A 60 9.44 -16.87 -5.06
CA HIS A 60 10.48 -17.88 -5.20
C HIS A 60 10.71 -18.34 -6.64
N GLU A 61 9.77 -18.06 -7.56
CA GLU A 61 9.91 -18.36 -8.99
C GLU A 61 10.79 -17.35 -9.73
N SER A 62 11.05 -16.16 -9.13
CA SER A 62 11.95 -15.18 -9.74
C SER A 62 13.42 -15.61 -9.54
N PRO A 63 14.22 -15.68 -10.61
CA PRO A 63 15.64 -15.99 -10.52
C PRO A 63 16.42 -15.02 -9.61
N SER A 64 16.01 -13.76 -9.55
CA SER A 64 16.65 -12.73 -8.73
C SER A 64 16.51 -12.99 -7.23
N MET A 65 15.57 -13.84 -6.83
CA MET A 65 15.32 -14.20 -5.43
C MET A 65 15.98 -15.52 -5.00
N ALA A 66 16.75 -16.15 -5.86
CA ALA A 66 17.51 -17.38 -5.58
C ALA A 66 16.66 -18.47 -4.88
N GLY A 67 15.38 -18.59 -5.21
CA GLY A 67 14.44 -19.53 -4.60
C GLY A 67 13.99 -19.17 -3.18
N GLN A 68 14.41 -18.04 -2.62
CA GLN A 68 14.02 -17.63 -1.27
C GLN A 68 12.54 -17.20 -1.21
N PRO A 69 11.78 -17.70 -0.23
CA PRO A 69 10.38 -17.32 -0.07
C PRO A 69 10.22 -15.96 0.62
N ALA A 70 9.01 -15.40 0.52
CA ALA A 70 8.58 -14.33 1.40
C ALA A 70 7.44 -14.79 2.31
N TYR A 71 7.27 -14.11 3.45
CA TYR A 71 6.16 -14.33 4.37
C TYR A 71 5.52 -13.01 4.79
N ILE A 72 4.22 -13.07 5.08
CA ILE A 72 3.41 -11.89 5.37
C ILE A 72 3.16 -11.76 6.87
N VAL A 73 3.35 -10.56 7.41
CA VAL A 73 3.01 -10.20 8.79
C VAL A 73 2.01 -9.04 8.78
N ASN A 74 0.80 -9.29 9.26
CA ASN A 74 -0.21 -8.24 9.39
C ASN A 74 -0.03 -7.46 10.70
N VAL A 75 0.15 -6.14 10.61
CA VAL A 75 0.31 -5.20 11.75
C VAL A 75 -0.72 -4.08 11.61
N PRO A 76 -2.01 -4.37 11.82
CA PRO A 76 -3.08 -3.42 11.59
C PRO A 76 -3.12 -2.32 12.64
N GLY A 77 -3.51 -1.11 12.23
CA GLY A 77 -3.76 0.02 13.12
C GLY A 77 -3.36 1.37 12.53
N ALA A 78 -4.04 2.41 12.96
CA ALA A 78 -3.84 3.80 12.53
C ALA A 78 -3.74 3.95 11.02
N SER A 79 -4.65 3.34 10.25
CA SER A 79 -4.65 3.35 8.77
C SER A 79 -3.33 2.88 8.14
N GLY A 80 -2.66 1.90 8.76
CA GLY A 80 -1.38 1.34 8.30
C GLY A 80 -0.15 1.92 8.98
N GLN A 81 -0.23 3.08 9.63
CA GLN A 81 0.93 3.77 10.23
C GLN A 81 1.67 2.93 11.28
N LYS A 82 0.96 2.03 11.99
CA LYS A 82 1.59 1.12 12.95
C LYS A 82 2.57 0.16 12.26
N GLY A 83 2.17 -0.44 11.15
CA GLY A 83 3.03 -1.30 10.34
C GLY A 83 4.20 -0.54 9.72
N ALA A 84 3.96 0.66 9.19
CA ALA A 84 5.00 1.53 8.66
C ALA A 84 6.07 1.86 9.71
N LYS A 85 5.65 2.31 10.90
CA LYS A 85 6.58 2.62 12.00
C LYS A 85 7.42 1.41 12.41
N GLN A 86 6.83 0.21 12.41
CA GLN A 86 7.58 -1.02 12.71
C GLN A 86 8.69 -1.26 11.69
N VAL A 87 8.39 -1.14 10.38
CA VAL A 87 9.38 -1.38 9.32
C VAL A 87 10.47 -0.30 9.30
N LEU A 88 10.13 0.95 9.59
CA LEU A 88 11.14 2.04 9.72
C LEU A 88 12.18 1.79 10.81
N GLY A 89 11.85 0.99 11.82
CA GLY A 89 12.80 0.58 12.86
C GLY A 89 13.75 -0.55 12.46
N GLU A 90 13.58 -1.11 11.26
CA GLU A 90 14.40 -2.22 10.74
C GLU A 90 15.59 -1.70 9.90
N LYS A 91 16.55 -2.59 9.63
CA LYS A 91 17.69 -2.25 8.76
C LYS A 91 17.24 -2.11 7.30
N PRO A 92 17.83 -1.18 6.53
CA PRO A 92 17.56 -1.04 5.10
C PRO A 92 18.35 -2.07 4.27
N ASP A 93 18.17 -3.35 4.57
CA ASP A 93 18.89 -4.47 3.97
C ASP A 93 18.04 -5.31 2.98
N GLY A 94 16.80 -4.88 2.73
CA GLY A 94 15.86 -5.56 1.83
C GLY A 94 15.10 -6.73 2.44
N TYR A 95 15.35 -7.13 3.69
CA TYR A 95 14.68 -8.27 4.32
C TYR A 95 13.39 -7.91 5.07
N ASN A 96 13.15 -6.61 5.30
CA ASN A 96 11.94 -6.12 5.94
C ASN A 96 11.28 -5.09 5.01
N LEU A 97 10.24 -5.52 4.32
CA LEU A 97 9.53 -4.72 3.35
C LEU A 97 8.15 -4.30 3.88
N TYR A 98 7.65 -3.18 3.41
CA TYR A 98 6.30 -2.70 3.70
C TYR A 98 5.48 -2.67 2.42
N MET A 99 4.36 -3.40 2.39
CA MET A 99 3.41 -3.35 1.29
C MET A 99 2.27 -2.41 1.64
N ILE A 100 2.06 -1.40 0.81
CA ILE A 100 0.93 -0.48 0.97
C ILE A 100 0.50 0.12 -0.38
N ASN A 101 -0.73 0.61 -0.42
CA ASN A 101 -1.19 1.48 -1.50
C ASN A 101 -0.62 2.88 -1.32
N ILE A 102 0.01 3.45 -2.36
CA ILE A 102 0.67 4.76 -2.30
C ILE A 102 -0.29 5.89 -1.90
N GLY A 103 -1.53 5.90 -2.40
CA GLY A 103 -2.52 6.92 -2.04
C GLY A 103 -2.85 6.87 -0.54
N THR A 104 -3.00 5.66 0.02
CA THR A 104 -3.22 5.49 1.46
C THR A 104 -1.99 5.90 2.27
N PHE A 105 -0.78 5.62 1.77
CA PHE A 105 0.46 5.98 2.44
C PHE A 105 0.61 7.50 2.56
N ILE A 106 0.37 8.21 1.46
CA ILE A 106 0.41 9.67 1.38
C ILE A 106 -0.71 10.33 2.21
N VAL A 107 -1.95 9.82 2.13
CA VAL A 107 -3.06 10.32 2.94
C VAL A 107 -2.76 10.16 4.43
N GLY A 108 -2.13 9.06 4.85
CA GLY A 108 -1.70 8.83 6.23
C GLY A 108 -0.68 9.85 6.72
N GLU A 109 0.29 10.23 5.89
CA GLU A 109 1.27 11.29 6.17
C GLU A 109 0.61 12.66 6.24
N LEU A 110 -0.13 13.05 5.19
CA LEU A 110 -0.77 14.35 5.09
C LEU A 110 -1.77 14.61 6.22
N ALA A 111 -2.49 13.57 6.68
CA ALA A 111 -3.46 13.69 7.78
C ALA A 111 -2.82 14.07 9.12
N LYS A 112 -1.54 13.79 9.30
CA LYS A 112 -0.77 14.10 10.51
C LYS A 112 0.12 15.33 10.34
N GLY A 113 0.38 15.74 9.11
CA GLY A 113 1.27 16.86 8.81
C GLY A 113 2.62 16.69 9.48
N LYS A 114 3.05 17.70 10.27
CA LYS A 114 4.34 17.67 11.00
C LYS A 114 4.45 16.56 12.06
N ASP A 115 3.32 16.01 12.51
CA ASP A 115 3.27 14.93 13.51
C ASP A 115 3.17 13.54 12.85
N ALA A 116 3.38 13.45 11.54
CA ALA A 116 3.40 12.17 10.83
C ALA A 116 4.57 11.31 11.32
N PRO A 117 4.35 10.01 11.54
CA PRO A 117 5.40 9.12 12.02
C PRO A 117 6.41 8.75 10.93
N TYR A 118 6.24 9.24 9.72
CA TYR A 118 7.10 9.03 8.55
C TYR A 118 6.85 10.11 7.49
N SER A 119 7.84 10.31 6.63
CA SER A 119 7.70 10.98 5.34
C SER A 119 7.90 9.95 4.22
N VAL A 120 6.89 9.77 3.36
CA VAL A 120 6.97 8.80 2.25
C VAL A 120 8.18 9.11 1.36
N LYS A 121 8.42 10.38 1.07
CA LYS A 121 9.52 10.85 0.21
C LYS A 121 10.90 10.69 0.82
N ASN A 122 11.03 10.97 2.15
CA ASN A 122 12.34 11.11 2.78
C ASN A 122 12.81 9.84 3.50
N ASP A 123 11.89 9.04 4.03
CA ASP A 123 12.21 7.93 4.91
C ASP A 123 12.14 6.56 4.21
N TRP A 124 11.67 6.52 2.96
CA TRP A 124 11.42 5.26 2.25
C TRP A 124 12.07 5.21 0.88
N ASP A 125 12.52 4.02 0.50
CA ASP A 125 12.82 3.65 -0.87
C ASP A 125 11.59 2.93 -1.45
N ASN A 126 10.99 3.48 -2.53
CA ASN A 126 10.00 2.77 -3.31
C ASN A 126 10.70 1.75 -4.21
N LEU A 127 10.34 0.48 -4.09
CA LEU A 127 10.98 -0.64 -4.78
C LEU A 127 10.20 -1.11 -6.02
N GLY A 128 9.13 -0.40 -6.38
CA GLY A 128 8.24 -0.75 -7.49
C GLY A 128 6.87 -1.23 -7.05
N CYS A 129 5.94 -1.25 -8.01
CA CYS A 129 4.55 -1.62 -7.76
C CYS A 129 4.10 -2.77 -8.67
N MET A 130 3.10 -3.53 -8.23
CA MET A 130 2.69 -4.78 -8.89
C MET A 130 1.19 -4.88 -9.17
N SER A 131 0.40 -3.90 -8.71
CA SER A 131 -1.05 -3.93 -8.84
C SER A 131 -1.65 -2.55 -8.61
N GLN A 132 -2.91 -2.39 -8.98
CA GLN A 132 -3.70 -1.18 -8.76
C GLN A 132 -4.81 -1.44 -7.74
N LEU A 133 -5.06 -0.46 -6.88
CA LEU A 133 -6.23 -0.41 -6.03
C LEU A 133 -7.26 0.53 -6.65
N VAL A 134 -8.41 -0.02 -6.99
CA VAL A 134 -9.55 0.75 -7.48
C VAL A 134 -10.64 0.74 -6.41
N THR A 135 -11.09 1.93 -6.00
CA THR A 135 -12.14 2.10 -4.98
C THR A 135 -13.52 2.07 -5.64
N SER A 136 -14.48 1.43 -5.00
CA SER A 136 -15.90 1.53 -5.37
C SER A 136 -16.77 1.90 -4.18
N LEU A 137 -17.93 2.52 -4.47
CA LEU A 137 -19.05 2.56 -3.53
C LEU A 137 -19.80 1.23 -3.61
N GLN A 138 -19.91 0.57 -2.47
CA GLN A 138 -20.48 -0.76 -2.33
C GLN A 138 -21.66 -0.73 -1.37
N VAL A 139 -22.72 -1.43 -1.73
CA VAL A 139 -23.92 -1.60 -0.91
C VAL A 139 -24.27 -3.08 -0.77
N HIS A 140 -25.08 -3.44 0.23
CA HIS A 140 -25.64 -4.78 0.34
C HIS A 140 -26.61 -5.04 -0.82
N GLN A 141 -26.72 -6.29 -1.33
CA GLN A 141 -27.62 -6.64 -2.43
C GLN A 141 -29.09 -6.28 -2.19
N SER A 142 -29.55 -6.28 -0.92
CA SER A 142 -30.90 -5.85 -0.57
C SER A 142 -31.11 -4.33 -0.58
N HIS A 143 -30.07 -3.52 -0.82
CA HIS A 143 -30.19 -2.08 -0.93
C HIS A 143 -31.00 -1.70 -2.17
N PRO A 144 -31.95 -0.74 -2.10
CA PRO A 144 -32.79 -0.38 -3.24
C PRO A 144 -31.98 0.19 -4.41
N ALA A 145 -30.96 1.00 -4.15
CA ALA A 145 -30.15 1.61 -5.21
C ALA A 145 -29.31 0.58 -5.98
N LYS A 146 -29.36 0.67 -7.32
CA LYS A 146 -28.58 -0.12 -8.27
C LYS A 146 -27.53 0.73 -9.01
N THR A 147 -27.64 2.04 -8.94
CA THR A 147 -26.73 3.02 -9.54
C THR A 147 -26.32 4.08 -8.52
N MET A 148 -25.26 4.85 -8.84
CA MET A 148 -24.83 5.97 -7.99
C MET A 148 -25.93 7.02 -7.86
N LYS A 149 -26.63 7.31 -8.96
CA LYS A 149 -27.73 8.27 -8.94
C LYS A 149 -28.84 7.83 -7.98
N GLU A 150 -29.28 6.59 -8.10
CA GLU A 150 -30.28 6.03 -7.18
C GLU A 150 -29.82 6.03 -5.72
N PHE A 151 -28.52 5.83 -5.46
CA PHE A 151 -27.97 5.91 -4.11
C PHE A 151 -28.05 7.35 -3.58
N VAL A 152 -27.68 8.34 -4.38
CA VAL A 152 -27.76 9.76 -3.99
C VAL A 152 -29.22 10.17 -3.73
N ASP A 153 -30.14 9.79 -4.62
CA ASP A 153 -31.56 10.09 -4.50
C ASP A 153 -32.15 9.43 -3.24
N TRP A 154 -31.82 8.16 -3.00
CA TRP A 154 -32.22 7.44 -1.79
C TRP A 154 -31.67 8.09 -0.53
N ALA A 155 -30.36 8.42 -0.49
CA ALA A 155 -29.73 9.01 0.67
C ALA A 155 -30.33 10.38 1.03
N LYS A 156 -30.70 11.18 0.02
CA LYS A 156 -31.40 12.45 0.23
C LYS A 156 -32.87 12.28 0.69
N ALA A 157 -33.56 11.28 0.15
CA ALA A 157 -34.93 10.96 0.54
C ALA A 157 -35.04 10.44 1.99
N GLU A 158 -34.06 9.65 2.44
CA GLU A 158 -33.99 9.19 3.84
C GLU A 158 -33.88 10.32 4.84
N ASN A 159 -33.33 11.48 4.43
CA ASN A 159 -33.07 12.65 5.27
C ASN A 159 -32.44 12.33 6.62
N LYS A 160 -31.55 11.32 6.64
CA LYS A 160 -30.83 10.82 7.80
C LYS A 160 -29.33 10.74 7.52
N GLU A 161 -28.55 10.68 8.58
CA GLU A 161 -27.12 10.45 8.50
C GLU A 161 -26.83 9.05 7.96
N ILE A 162 -26.11 8.95 6.83
CA ILE A 162 -25.69 7.69 6.23
C ILE A 162 -24.44 7.19 6.92
N THR A 163 -24.54 6.06 7.61
CA THR A 163 -23.38 5.39 8.21
C THR A 163 -22.69 4.53 7.17
N TRP A 164 -21.39 4.78 6.94
CA TRP A 164 -20.62 4.06 5.94
C TRP A 164 -19.25 3.61 6.46
N GLY A 165 -18.79 2.47 5.95
CA GLY A 165 -17.53 1.83 6.34
C GLY A 165 -16.37 2.13 5.40
N THR A 166 -15.16 2.10 5.94
CA THR A 166 -13.91 2.20 5.17
C THR A 166 -12.77 1.47 5.89
N SER A 167 -11.69 1.18 5.17
CA SER A 167 -10.55 0.40 5.69
C SER A 167 -9.65 1.15 6.69
N GLY A 168 -9.99 2.39 7.03
CA GLY A 168 -9.26 3.23 7.99
C GLY A 168 -9.68 4.70 7.86
N ALA A 169 -9.44 5.49 8.89
CA ALA A 169 -9.87 6.90 8.91
C ALA A 169 -9.10 7.79 7.92
N THR A 170 -7.84 7.46 7.65
CA THR A 170 -6.95 8.24 6.78
C THR A 170 -6.37 7.35 5.68
N THR A 171 -7.27 6.81 4.84
CA THR A 171 -6.94 6.00 3.67
C THR A 171 -7.44 6.69 2.40
N MET A 172 -7.00 6.22 1.25
CA MET A 172 -7.54 6.69 -0.03
C MET A 172 -9.06 6.48 -0.11
N HIS A 173 -9.57 5.36 0.40
CA HIS A 173 -11.01 5.09 0.42
C HIS A 173 -11.79 6.08 1.28
N SER A 174 -11.25 6.47 2.45
CA SER A 174 -11.89 7.47 3.31
C SER A 174 -11.92 8.85 2.64
N GLY A 175 -10.84 9.23 1.96
CA GLY A 175 -10.77 10.48 1.19
C GLY A 175 -11.83 10.53 0.10
N ILE A 176 -11.94 9.49 -0.71
CA ILE A 176 -12.94 9.38 -1.78
C ILE A 176 -14.37 9.44 -1.19
N GLY A 177 -14.63 8.69 -0.13
CA GLY A 177 -15.95 8.63 0.50
C GLY A 177 -16.38 9.98 1.08
N VAL A 178 -15.50 10.66 1.83
CA VAL A 178 -15.81 11.99 2.37
C VAL A 178 -16.07 12.99 1.25
N THR A 179 -15.18 13.04 0.25
CA THR A 179 -15.35 13.93 -0.91
C THR A 179 -16.69 13.69 -1.62
N PHE A 180 -17.07 12.43 -1.78
CA PHE A 180 -18.35 12.05 -2.38
C PHE A 180 -19.54 12.58 -1.56
N PHE A 181 -19.63 12.28 -0.28
CA PHE A 181 -20.74 12.67 0.56
C PHE A 181 -20.87 14.19 0.70
N GLU A 182 -19.77 14.89 0.95
CA GLU A 182 -19.73 16.35 1.07
C GLU A 182 -20.18 17.03 -0.24
N LYS A 183 -19.67 16.56 -1.39
CA LYS A 183 -20.02 17.12 -2.70
C LYS A 183 -21.51 16.98 -3.02
N HIS A 184 -22.14 15.91 -2.56
CA HIS A 184 -23.57 15.67 -2.78
C HIS A 184 -24.48 16.22 -1.68
N GLY A 185 -23.90 16.84 -0.64
CA GLY A 185 -24.66 17.40 0.50
C GLY A 185 -25.41 16.32 1.28
N ILE A 186 -24.84 15.11 1.39
CA ILE A 186 -25.44 13.98 2.10
C ILE A 186 -24.87 13.94 3.51
N PRO A 187 -25.70 14.08 4.58
CA PRO A 187 -25.26 13.86 5.96
C PRO A 187 -24.69 12.45 6.12
N HIS A 188 -23.48 12.34 6.69
CA HIS A 188 -22.81 11.04 6.76
C HIS A 188 -21.95 10.87 7.99
N LYS A 189 -21.80 9.60 8.39
CA LYS A 189 -20.91 9.16 9.50
C LYS A 189 -19.98 8.07 9.00
N MET A 190 -18.69 8.39 8.97
CA MET A 190 -17.65 7.42 8.64
C MET A 190 -17.35 6.48 9.82
N VAL A 191 -17.32 5.16 9.55
CA VAL A 191 -16.88 4.13 10.49
C VAL A 191 -15.59 3.51 9.97
N PRO A 192 -14.43 3.87 10.54
CA PRO A 192 -13.16 3.32 10.12
C PRO A 192 -12.90 1.94 10.72
N PHE A 193 -12.55 0.97 9.87
CA PHE A 193 -12.17 -0.38 10.27
C PHE A 193 -10.64 -0.60 10.13
N LYS A 194 -10.11 -1.71 10.65
CA LYS A 194 -8.68 -2.05 10.57
C LYS A 194 -8.28 -2.68 9.22
N GLY A 195 -9.05 -2.45 8.15
CA GLY A 195 -8.81 -2.98 6.82
C GLY A 195 -10.09 -3.25 6.04
N GLY A 196 -9.96 -3.65 4.76
CA GLY A 196 -11.09 -3.89 3.85
C GLY A 196 -11.95 -5.07 4.26
N ALA A 197 -11.39 -6.16 4.78
CA ALA A 197 -12.16 -7.33 5.19
C ALA A 197 -13.13 -7.06 6.35
N PRO A 198 -12.75 -6.40 7.46
CA PRO A 198 -13.71 -6.03 8.50
C PRO A 198 -14.72 -4.97 8.02
N ALA A 199 -14.37 -4.04 7.13
CA ALA A 199 -15.33 -3.11 6.52
C ALA A 199 -16.38 -3.86 5.68
N ARG A 200 -15.95 -4.83 4.86
CA ARG A 200 -16.84 -5.75 4.14
C ARG A 200 -17.78 -6.49 5.08
N ALA A 201 -17.25 -7.07 6.16
CA ALA A 201 -18.06 -7.81 7.14
C ALA A 201 -19.16 -6.91 7.75
N ALA A 202 -18.87 -5.64 8.01
CA ALA A 202 -19.85 -4.67 8.49
C ALA A 202 -20.95 -4.38 7.46
N LEU A 203 -20.65 -4.36 6.16
CA LEU A 203 -21.66 -4.22 5.10
C LEU A 203 -22.51 -5.48 4.97
N VAL A 204 -21.89 -6.65 4.99
CA VAL A 204 -22.58 -7.96 4.93
C VAL A 204 -23.56 -8.13 6.08
N SER A 205 -23.17 -7.72 7.31
CA SER A 205 -24.05 -7.73 8.49
C SER A 205 -25.03 -6.55 8.56
N LYS A 206 -24.97 -5.63 7.58
CA LYS A 206 -25.77 -4.39 7.55
C LYS A 206 -25.54 -3.46 8.74
N SER A 207 -24.38 -3.58 9.42
CA SER A 207 -23.98 -2.65 10.48
C SER A 207 -23.60 -1.27 9.93
N VAL A 208 -23.33 -1.16 8.62
CA VAL A 208 -23.19 0.07 7.86
C VAL A 208 -24.04 -0.03 6.58
N GLN A 209 -24.48 1.11 6.07
CA GLN A 209 -25.38 1.17 4.90
C GLN A 209 -24.60 1.10 3.59
N ALA A 210 -23.34 1.55 3.60
CA ALA A 210 -22.46 1.54 2.44
C ALA A 210 -21.00 1.33 2.87
N VAL A 211 -20.14 0.96 1.91
CA VAL A 211 -18.68 0.90 2.10
C VAL A 211 -18.01 1.58 0.93
N PHE A 212 -17.05 2.47 1.21
CA PHE A 212 -16.02 2.83 0.24
C PHE A 212 -14.83 1.90 0.46
N GLY A 213 -14.62 0.98 -0.47
CA GLY A 213 -13.63 -0.09 -0.39
C GLY A 213 -13.07 -0.49 -1.74
N GLY A 214 -12.01 -1.28 -1.76
CA GLY A 214 -11.44 -1.79 -3.00
C GLY A 214 -12.35 -2.81 -3.69
N ASN A 215 -12.34 -2.84 -5.02
CA ASN A 215 -13.10 -3.82 -5.82
C ASN A 215 -12.79 -5.27 -5.45
N ASN A 216 -11.59 -5.52 -4.94
CA ASN A 216 -11.19 -6.83 -4.42
C ASN A 216 -12.04 -7.34 -3.25
N THR A 217 -12.71 -6.45 -2.50
CA THR A 217 -13.58 -6.86 -1.38
C THR A 217 -14.89 -7.48 -1.83
N ILE A 218 -15.26 -7.33 -3.10
CA ILE A 218 -16.45 -7.93 -3.72
C ILE A 218 -16.22 -9.40 -4.08
N ALA A 219 -14.95 -9.76 -4.42
CA ALA A 219 -14.63 -11.11 -4.90
C ALA A 219 -15.08 -12.20 -3.90
N GLY A 220 -15.95 -13.09 -4.37
CA GLY A 220 -16.61 -14.15 -3.57
C GLY A 220 -17.77 -13.67 -2.70
N PHE A 221 -18.26 -12.44 -2.89
CA PHE A 221 -19.40 -11.85 -2.18
C PHE A 221 -20.39 -11.18 -3.13
N GLU A 222 -20.34 -11.49 -4.42
CA GLU A 222 -21.14 -10.88 -5.48
C GLU A 222 -22.65 -11.06 -5.25
N ASP A 223 -23.05 -12.18 -4.64
CA ASP A 223 -24.45 -12.46 -4.29
C ASP A 223 -24.95 -11.66 -3.07
N ILE A 224 -24.04 -11.07 -2.29
CA ILE A 224 -24.36 -10.36 -1.04
C ILE A 224 -24.11 -8.87 -1.15
N MET A 225 -23.12 -8.47 -1.95
CA MET A 225 -22.69 -7.09 -2.12
C MET A 225 -22.73 -6.67 -3.58
N ARG A 226 -23.05 -5.39 -3.79
CA ARG A 226 -23.06 -4.80 -5.13
C ARG A 226 -22.22 -3.52 -5.15
N PRO A 227 -21.24 -3.39 -6.04
CA PRO A 227 -20.60 -2.12 -6.34
C PRO A 227 -21.53 -1.31 -7.24
N LEU A 228 -21.62 -0.01 -7.00
CA LEU A 228 -22.48 0.90 -7.79
C LEU A 228 -21.69 1.63 -8.87
N ALA A 229 -20.48 2.03 -8.55
CA ALA A 229 -19.53 2.62 -9.48
C ALA A 229 -18.12 2.55 -8.90
N THR A 230 -17.12 2.76 -9.76
CA THR A 230 -15.71 2.72 -9.41
C THR A 230 -15.06 4.11 -9.54
N ALA A 231 -14.11 4.41 -8.65
CA ALA A 231 -13.26 5.58 -8.79
C ALA A 231 -12.22 5.37 -9.90
N GLY A 232 -11.68 6.48 -10.42
CA GLY A 232 -10.67 6.50 -11.46
C GLY A 232 -11.17 7.10 -12.77
N ALA A 233 -10.23 7.55 -13.60
CA ALA A 233 -10.51 8.16 -14.90
C ALA A 233 -11.01 7.15 -15.94
N SER A 234 -10.87 5.85 -15.68
CA SER A 234 -11.34 4.75 -16.54
C SER A 234 -11.88 3.61 -15.70
N ARG A 235 -12.67 2.74 -16.34
CA ARG A 235 -13.21 1.54 -15.69
C ARG A 235 -12.09 0.59 -15.26
N ASP A 236 -12.34 -0.14 -14.17
CA ASP A 236 -11.43 -1.18 -13.69
C ASP A 236 -11.28 -2.30 -14.74
N SER A 237 -10.04 -2.67 -15.03
CA SER A 237 -9.72 -3.73 -16.00
C SER A 237 -10.28 -5.11 -15.61
N THR A 238 -10.56 -5.31 -14.32
CA THR A 238 -11.11 -6.57 -13.78
C THR A 238 -12.63 -6.55 -13.65
N MET A 239 -13.25 -5.34 -13.68
CA MET A 239 -14.71 -5.13 -13.56
C MET A 239 -15.18 -4.17 -14.67
N LYS A 240 -14.98 -4.57 -15.93
CA LYS A 240 -15.19 -3.72 -17.12
C LYS A 240 -16.62 -3.20 -17.30
N ASP A 241 -17.60 -3.93 -16.77
CA ASP A 241 -19.01 -3.53 -16.84
C ASP A 241 -19.41 -2.54 -15.75
N LEU A 242 -18.58 -2.36 -14.71
CA LEU A 242 -18.82 -1.40 -13.66
C LEU A 242 -18.43 0.01 -14.14
N PRO A 243 -19.39 0.96 -14.21
CA PRO A 243 -19.12 2.31 -14.66
C PRO A 243 -18.28 3.08 -13.63
N THR A 244 -17.58 4.11 -14.11
CA THR A 244 -16.88 5.06 -13.22
C THR A 244 -17.87 6.03 -12.59
N PHE A 245 -17.44 6.72 -11.52
CA PHE A 245 -18.22 7.81 -10.92
C PHE A 245 -18.51 8.89 -11.95
N SER A 246 -17.53 9.28 -12.76
CA SER A 246 -17.67 10.29 -13.81
C SER A 246 -18.64 9.87 -14.91
N GLU A 247 -18.66 8.61 -15.34
CA GLU A 247 -19.64 8.09 -16.32
C GLU A 247 -21.07 8.16 -15.81
N GLN A 248 -21.29 8.17 -14.49
CA GLN A 248 -22.60 8.36 -13.87
C GLN A 248 -22.88 9.82 -13.45
N GLY A 249 -22.08 10.79 -13.93
CA GLY A 249 -22.23 12.20 -13.61
C GLY A 249 -21.79 12.59 -12.19
N MET A 250 -21.08 11.71 -11.49
CA MET A 250 -20.62 11.89 -10.12
C MET A 250 -19.11 12.13 -10.10
N SER A 251 -18.66 13.34 -10.38
CA SER A 251 -17.23 13.70 -10.39
C SER A 251 -16.65 13.86 -8.98
N GLY A 252 -15.35 13.67 -8.84
CA GLY A 252 -14.59 13.99 -7.61
C GLY A 252 -13.75 12.88 -7.04
N ALA A 253 -13.60 11.75 -7.77
CA ALA A 253 -12.77 10.64 -7.34
C ALA A 253 -12.07 9.95 -8.53
N ASP A 254 -11.48 10.76 -9.42
CA ASP A 254 -10.89 10.26 -10.67
C ASP A 254 -9.45 9.75 -10.49
N PHE A 255 -9.14 9.19 -9.32
CA PHE A 255 -7.83 8.65 -9.02
C PHE A 255 -7.90 7.23 -8.46
N THR A 256 -6.86 6.48 -8.76
CA THR A 256 -6.63 5.13 -8.27
C THR A 256 -5.25 5.07 -7.62
N GLY A 257 -5.00 4.09 -6.78
CA GLY A 257 -3.70 3.93 -6.14
C GLY A 257 -2.96 2.69 -6.61
N LEU A 258 -1.66 2.66 -6.41
CA LEU A 258 -0.80 1.53 -6.73
C LEU A 258 -0.42 0.77 -5.45
N PHE A 259 -0.41 -0.55 -5.51
CA PHE A 259 0.20 -1.39 -4.46
C PHE A 259 1.69 -1.54 -4.74
N CYS A 260 2.50 -0.97 -3.86
CA CYS A 260 3.95 -0.91 -4.00
C CYS A 260 4.65 -1.52 -2.79
N LEU A 261 5.86 -2.01 -3.02
CA LEU A 261 6.79 -2.39 -1.97
C LEU A 261 7.67 -1.21 -1.59
N PHE A 262 7.84 -1.04 -0.29
CA PHE A 262 8.72 -0.03 0.30
C PHE A 262 9.70 -0.67 1.27
N ALA A 263 10.85 -0.06 1.44
CA ALA A 263 11.81 -0.36 2.50
C ALA A 263 12.28 0.93 3.16
N PRO A 264 12.85 0.89 4.37
CA PRO A 264 13.50 2.06 4.96
C PRO A 264 14.56 2.62 4.01
N LYS A 265 14.71 3.94 3.97
CA LYS A 265 15.66 4.62 3.09
C LYS A 265 17.09 4.12 3.27
N GLY A 266 17.79 3.90 2.16
CA GLY A 266 19.19 3.50 2.16
C GLY A 266 19.42 2.02 1.82
N VAL A 267 18.46 1.34 1.21
CA VAL A 267 18.66 -0.02 0.66
C VAL A 267 19.77 0.03 -0.41
N PRO A 268 20.75 -0.89 -0.38
CA PRO A 268 21.77 -0.97 -1.42
C PRO A 268 21.18 -1.13 -2.83
N ASP A 269 21.79 -0.49 -3.83
CA ASP A 269 21.24 -0.45 -5.19
C ASP A 269 21.12 -1.82 -5.83
N GLU A 270 22.06 -2.74 -5.54
CA GLU A 270 21.99 -4.13 -6.02
C GLU A 270 20.77 -4.88 -5.44
N VAL A 271 20.43 -4.62 -4.17
CA VAL A 271 19.25 -5.22 -3.51
C VAL A 271 17.97 -4.65 -4.12
N LYS A 272 17.92 -3.31 -4.34
CA LYS A 272 16.79 -2.66 -5.03
C LYS A 272 16.58 -3.25 -6.43
N THR A 273 17.66 -3.43 -7.17
CA THR A 273 17.63 -4.02 -8.51
C THR A 273 17.07 -5.45 -8.50
N LYS A 274 17.48 -6.28 -7.53
CA LYS A 274 16.97 -7.65 -7.40
C LYS A 274 15.50 -7.70 -7.04
N ILE A 275 15.04 -6.82 -6.14
CA ILE A 275 13.61 -6.74 -5.75
C ILE A 275 12.78 -6.23 -6.92
N ASP A 276 13.23 -5.20 -7.63
CA ASP A 276 12.55 -4.69 -8.81
C ASP A 276 12.42 -5.76 -9.91
N ALA A 277 13.51 -6.50 -10.20
CA ALA A 277 13.49 -7.62 -11.13
C ALA A 277 12.48 -8.70 -10.67
N ALA A 278 12.41 -9.00 -9.38
CA ALA A 278 11.45 -9.96 -8.84
C ALA A 278 9.99 -9.49 -9.05
N ILE A 279 9.70 -8.21 -8.86
CA ILE A 279 8.36 -7.66 -9.17
C ILE A 279 8.04 -7.85 -10.66
N GLN A 280 8.99 -7.51 -11.55
CA GLN A 280 8.82 -7.66 -13.00
C GLN A 280 8.57 -9.12 -13.41
N ASP A 281 9.25 -10.06 -12.80
CA ASP A 281 9.08 -11.48 -13.09
C ASP A 281 7.73 -11.98 -12.62
N VAL A 282 7.39 -11.73 -11.35
CA VAL A 282 6.15 -12.22 -10.74
C VAL A 282 4.90 -11.70 -11.47
N VAL A 283 4.88 -10.43 -11.86
CA VAL A 283 3.71 -9.86 -12.56
C VAL A 283 3.49 -10.47 -13.96
N LYS A 284 4.50 -11.10 -14.56
CA LYS A 284 4.39 -11.80 -15.86
C LYS A 284 3.83 -13.21 -15.71
N LEU A 285 3.95 -13.83 -14.53
CA LEU A 285 3.53 -15.21 -14.29
C LEU A 285 2.02 -15.39 -14.49
N LYS A 286 1.64 -16.41 -15.24
CA LYS A 286 0.21 -16.74 -15.46
C LYS A 286 -0.49 -17.04 -14.15
N GLY A 287 0.16 -17.74 -13.23
CA GLY A 287 -0.37 -18.05 -11.89
C GLY A 287 -0.70 -16.79 -11.09
N PHE A 288 0.24 -15.84 -11.02
CA PHE A 288 0.01 -14.56 -10.33
C PHE A 288 -1.14 -13.76 -10.97
N LYS A 289 -1.12 -13.60 -12.30
CA LYS A 289 -2.20 -12.92 -13.03
C LYS A 289 -3.57 -13.56 -12.78
N GLY A 290 -3.63 -14.88 -12.78
CA GLY A 290 -4.87 -15.63 -12.49
C GLY A 290 -5.35 -15.42 -11.06
N PHE A 291 -4.44 -15.49 -10.09
CA PHE A 291 -4.72 -15.21 -8.68
C PHE A 291 -5.26 -13.79 -8.49
N MET A 292 -4.59 -12.79 -9.06
CA MET A 292 -4.99 -11.39 -8.93
C MET A 292 -6.35 -11.13 -9.57
N LYS A 293 -6.58 -11.64 -10.80
CA LYS A 293 -7.86 -11.51 -11.50
C LYS A 293 -9.02 -12.13 -10.71
N LYS A 294 -8.82 -13.31 -10.11
CA LYS A 294 -9.83 -13.97 -9.27
C LYS A 294 -10.22 -13.13 -8.06
N ASN A 295 -9.36 -12.23 -7.63
CA ASN A 295 -9.57 -11.33 -6.50
C ASN A 295 -9.92 -9.89 -6.95
N ASN A 296 -10.39 -9.67 -8.17
CA ASN A 296 -10.69 -8.35 -8.74
C ASN A 296 -9.53 -7.34 -8.57
N LEU A 297 -8.29 -7.81 -8.82
CA LEU A 297 -7.06 -7.01 -8.79
C LEU A 297 -6.34 -7.16 -10.12
N GLY A 298 -5.93 -6.04 -10.71
CA GLY A 298 -5.08 -6.04 -11.90
C GLY A 298 -3.62 -6.36 -11.52
N ALA A 299 -2.96 -7.21 -12.30
CA ALA A 299 -1.54 -7.49 -12.17
C ALA A 299 -0.77 -6.73 -13.26
N PHE A 300 0.06 -5.78 -12.90
CA PHE A 300 0.94 -5.05 -13.81
C PHE A 300 2.12 -4.47 -13.05
N TYR A 301 3.19 -4.24 -13.78
CA TYR A 301 4.42 -3.66 -13.23
C TYR A 301 4.43 -2.13 -13.39
N THR A 302 4.88 -1.44 -12.34
CA THR A 302 5.27 -0.03 -12.40
C THR A 302 6.68 0.08 -11.81
N SER A 303 7.59 0.66 -12.58
CA SER A 303 8.99 0.84 -12.14
C SER A 303 9.09 1.74 -10.91
N PRO A 304 10.16 1.64 -10.09
CA PRO A 304 10.40 2.57 -9.00
C PRO A 304 10.38 4.04 -9.43
N ALA A 305 10.95 4.34 -10.59
CA ALA A 305 10.97 5.71 -11.13
C ALA A 305 9.57 6.22 -11.51
N ASP A 306 8.73 5.38 -12.11
CA ASP A 306 7.35 5.77 -12.45
C ASP A 306 6.44 5.77 -11.23
N ALA A 307 6.71 4.91 -10.23
CA ALA A 307 6.03 4.94 -8.94
C ALA A 307 6.28 6.26 -8.19
N ILE A 308 7.51 6.78 -8.20
CA ILE A 308 7.84 8.10 -7.61
C ILE A 308 7.06 9.22 -8.33
N LYS A 309 6.95 9.20 -9.66
CA LYS A 309 6.09 10.16 -10.38
C LYS A 309 4.62 10.04 -9.97
N ALA A 310 4.14 8.81 -9.80
CA ALA A 310 2.77 8.56 -9.32
C ALA A 310 2.56 9.05 -7.88
N GLU A 311 3.57 8.97 -7.00
CA GLU A 311 3.54 9.57 -5.66
C GLU A 311 3.39 11.10 -5.74
N GLU A 312 4.17 11.77 -6.57
CA GLU A 312 4.08 13.24 -6.75
C GLU A 312 2.71 13.68 -7.26
N ALA A 313 2.17 12.96 -8.24
CA ALA A 313 0.81 13.19 -8.73
C ALA A 313 -0.24 12.96 -7.63
N MET A 314 -0.05 11.93 -6.80
CA MET A 314 -0.95 11.60 -5.71
C MET A 314 -0.90 12.65 -4.58
N TYR A 315 0.28 13.19 -4.22
CA TYR A 315 0.37 14.32 -3.29
C TYR A 315 -0.45 15.51 -3.77
N THR A 316 -0.31 15.87 -5.05
CA THR A 316 -1.07 16.97 -5.66
C THR A 316 -2.59 16.72 -5.59
N ALA A 317 -3.04 15.52 -5.90
CA ALA A 317 -4.46 15.15 -5.88
C ALA A 317 -5.03 15.08 -4.45
N MET A 318 -4.23 14.66 -3.47
CA MET A 318 -4.71 14.45 -2.09
C MET A 318 -4.75 15.70 -1.23
N VAL A 319 -3.98 16.75 -1.51
CA VAL A 319 -3.98 17.98 -0.72
C VAL A 319 -5.39 18.60 -0.55
N PRO A 320 -6.20 18.78 -1.60
CA PRO A 320 -7.58 19.29 -1.43
C PRO A 320 -8.49 18.31 -0.65
N VAL A 321 -8.30 16.99 -0.86
CA VAL A 321 -9.06 15.94 -0.14
C VAL A 321 -8.75 15.99 1.37
N MET A 322 -7.49 16.22 1.74
CA MET A 322 -7.08 16.30 3.14
C MET A 322 -7.70 17.47 3.88
N LYS A 323 -7.88 18.61 3.22
CA LYS A 323 -8.60 19.74 3.82
C LYS A 323 -10.02 19.37 4.26
N GLN A 324 -10.71 18.51 3.51
CA GLN A 324 -12.05 18.02 3.86
C GLN A 324 -12.01 16.97 4.99
N LEU A 325 -11.02 16.08 4.98
CA LEU A 325 -10.85 15.04 6.02
C LEU A 325 -10.46 15.60 7.39
N THR A 326 -9.73 16.73 7.43
CA THR A 326 -9.17 17.31 8.67
C THR A 326 -9.97 18.52 9.18
N ALA A 327 -10.93 19.03 8.41
CA ALA A 327 -11.77 20.17 8.79
C ALA A 327 -12.81 19.84 9.89
N LYS A 328 -12.84 18.61 10.37
CA LYS A 328 -13.71 18.09 11.46
C LYS A 328 -12.83 17.68 12.64
#